data_6903c341950768fab67a1b46ea591f62
#
_entry.id   6903c341950768fab67a1b46ea591f62
#
_cell.length_a   1.000
_cell.length_b   1.000
_cell.length_c   1.000
_cell.angle_alpha   90.00
_cell.angle_beta   90.00
_cell.angle_gamma   90.00
#
_symmetry.space_group_name_H-M   'P 1'
#
loop_
_entity.id
_entity.type
_entity.pdbx_description
1 polymer ?
#
loop_
_entity_poly.entity_id
_entity_poly.type
_entity_poly.pdbx_seq_one_letter_code
_entity_poly.pdbx_strand_id
1 'polypeptide(L)'
;MTMTPEQAAWFQGTFQRLVDNVDRAVQGKREIVSLVLASMLAEGHVLLEDAPGTGKTSLAKALAATVQGTSTRIQFTPDLLPSDVTGVTIYDQQQHRFEFHKGPIFASIVLADEINRASPKTQSALLEVMEESRVTVDGVTHETGRPFLVIATQNPIEQAGTYKLPEAQLDRFLIKTSIGYPDISVTESILAGASDRNPSAGLSAIITTSAVADMADLGASVHVEPAVLRYVAEIAEATREDSAIRLGVSVRGAIAMIRIAKVWAASQGRHFVLPDDIKALARPVWQHRLLLDAEAEFAGTSSDAVIARVLDAVAAPQARAAA
;
A
#
# COMPACT_ATOMS: atom_id res chain seq x y z
N MET A 1 -15.50 -8.74 18.01
CA MET A 1 -14.64 -9.10 19.16
C MET A 1 -13.38 -8.27 19.08
N THR A 2 -12.81 -7.82 20.19
CA THR A 2 -11.55 -7.07 20.22
C THR A 2 -10.38 -8.04 20.33
N MET A 3 -9.26 -7.75 19.70
CA MET A 3 -8.02 -8.55 19.76
C MET A 3 -7.57 -8.73 21.23
N THR A 4 -7.16 -9.95 21.60
CA THR A 4 -6.58 -10.22 22.91
C THR A 4 -5.06 -10.00 22.93
N PRO A 5 -4.42 -9.85 24.13
CA PRO A 5 -2.96 -9.75 24.22
C PRO A 5 -2.22 -10.96 23.62
N GLU A 6 -2.74 -12.16 23.78
CA GLU A 6 -2.15 -13.40 23.22
C GLU A 6 -2.21 -13.41 21.69
N GLN A 7 -3.34 -12.95 21.14
CA GLN A 7 -3.51 -12.79 19.70
C GLN A 7 -2.57 -11.71 19.14
N ALA A 8 -2.35 -10.63 19.87
CA ALA A 8 -1.39 -9.58 19.48
C ALA A 8 0.05 -10.10 19.46
N ALA A 9 0.45 -10.89 20.45
CA ALA A 9 1.77 -11.53 20.50
C ALA A 9 1.97 -12.52 19.33
N TRP A 10 0.96 -13.35 19.02
CA TRP A 10 0.97 -14.24 17.86
C TRP A 10 1.07 -13.47 16.55
N PHE A 11 0.29 -12.38 16.41
CA PHE A 11 0.31 -11.52 15.23
C PHE A 11 1.70 -10.92 15.02
N GLN A 12 2.30 -10.35 16.07
CA GLN A 12 3.66 -9.80 16.04
C GLN A 12 4.67 -10.83 15.58
N GLY A 13 4.68 -12.02 16.21
CA GLY A 13 5.63 -13.08 15.87
C GLY A 13 5.48 -13.55 14.42
N THR A 14 4.25 -13.64 13.91
CA THR A 14 3.99 -14.03 12.53
C THR A 14 4.40 -12.91 11.58
N PHE A 15 4.05 -11.65 11.88
CA PHE A 15 4.41 -10.47 11.08
C PHE A 15 5.94 -10.35 10.95
N GLN A 16 6.70 -10.52 12.03
CA GLN A 16 8.17 -10.47 11.98
C GLN A 16 8.75 -11.56 11.07
N ARG A 17 8.22 -12.80 11.13
CA ARG A 17 8.64 -13.88 10.21
C ARG A 17 8.35 -13.53 8.73
N LEU A 18 7.21 -12.88 8.44
CA LEU A 18 6.90 -12.42 7.10
C LEU A 18 7.91 -11.37 6.64
N VAL A 19 8.19 -10.38 7.48
CA VAL A 19 9.19 -9.33 7.20
C VAL A 19 10.56 -9.94 6.97
N ASP A 20 11.03 -10.83 7.86
CA ASP A 20 12.33 -11.48 7.74
C ASP A 20 12.47 -12.26 6.44
N ASN A 21 11.41 -12.95 6.02
CA ASN A 21 11.43 -13.74 4.79
C ASN A 21 11.51 -12.83 3.54
N VAL A 22 10.73 -11.76 3.49
CA VAL A 22 10.74 -10.80 2.36
C VAL A 22 12.07 -10.04 2.32
N ASP A 23 12.62 -9.63 3.47
CA ASP A 23 13.89 -8.88 3.58
C ASP A 23 15.09 -9.66 3.02
N ARG A 24 15.04 -10.98 2.98
CA ARG A 24 16.03 -11.82 2.30
C ARG A 24 16.12 -11.56 0.79
N ALA A 25 15.03 -11.18 0.17
CA ALA A 25 14.98 -10.87 -1.27
C ALA A 25 15.12 -9.38 -1.57
N VAL A 26 14.81 -8.51 -0.60
CA VAL A 26 14.85 -7.05 -0.74
C VAL A 26 15.69 -6.48 0.41
N GLN A 27 16.99 -6.84 0.40
CA GLN A 27 17.91 -6.61 1.49
C GLN A 27 18.01 -5.14 1.91
N GLY A 28 18.03 -4.90 3.23
CA GLY A 28 18.21 -3.58 3.82
C GLY A 28 16.99 -2.65 3.71
N LYS A 29 15.80 -3.20 3.40
CA LYS A 29 14.54 -2.43 3.20
C LYS A 29 13.45 -2.83 4.18
N ARG A 30 13.83 -3.29 5.37
CA ARG A 30 12.95 -3.83 6.40
C ARG A 30 11.78 -2.91 6.74
N GLU A 31 12.03 -1.60 6.85
CA GLU A 31 10.97 -0.62 7.14
C GLU A 31 9.91 -0.57 6.03
N ILE A 32 10.36 -0.50 4.79
CA ILE A 32 9.45 -0.47 3.63
C ILE A 32 8.70 -1.80 3.48
N VAL A 33 9.37 -2.92 3.68
CA VAL A 33 8.75 -4.25 3.71
C VAL A 33 7.66 -4.30 4.77
N SER A 34 7.91 -3.77 5.98
CA SER A 34 6.94 -3.70 7.07
C SER A 34 5.73 -2.83 6.71
N LEU A 35 5.94 -1.66 6.10
CA LEU A 35 4.86 -0.79 5.64
C LEU A 35 4.00 -1.45 4.55
N VAL A 36 4.62 -2.12 3.58
CA VAL A 36 3.90 -2.81 2.50
C VAL A 36 3.10 -4.01 3.03
N LEU A 37 3.68 -4.81 3.95
CA LEU A 37 2.98 -5.90 4.63
C LEU A 37 1.83 -5.38 5.50
N ALA A 38 2.05 -4.29 6.25
CA ALA A 38 0.98 -3.64 7.01
C ALA A 38 -0.14 -3.14 6.11
N SER A 39 0.19 -2.60 4.93
CA SER A 39 -0.80 -2.16 3.93
C SER A 39 -1.59 -3.34 3.38
N MET A 40 -0.96 -4.47 3.08
CA MET A 40 -1.64 -5.69 2.63
C MET A 40 -2.63 -6.21 3.69
N LEU A 41 -2.20 -6.27 4.96
CA LEU A 41 -3.04 -6.72 6.08
C LEU A 41 -4.12 -5.69 6.46
N ALA A 42 -3.94 -4.42 6.13
CA ALA A 42 -4.97 -3.40 6.22
C ALA A 42 -5.88 -3.36 4.98
N GLU A 43 -5.74 -4.33 4.06
CA GLU A 43 -6.49 -4.43 2.80
C GLU A 43 -6.42 -3.13 1.97
N GLY A 44 -5.23 -2.52 1.96
CA GLY A 44 -4.95 -1.31 1.20
C GLY A 44 -3.89 -1.53 0.14
N HIS A 45 -3.69 -0.54 -0.72
CA HIS A 45 -2.78 -0.57 -1.85
C HIS A 45 -1.64 0.43 -1.66
N VAL A 46 -0.54 0.22 -2.34
CA VAL A 46 0.72 0.96 -2.16
C VAL A 46 1.10 1.68 -3.45
N LEU A 47 1.46 2.96 -3.32
CA LEU A 47 2.09 3.72 -4.39
C LEU A 47 3.58 3.85 -4.08
N LEU A 48 4.43 3.36 -4.97
CA LEU A 48 5.88 3.51 -4.91
C LEU A 48 6.34 4.60 -5.89
N GLU A 49 7.01 5.59 -5.36
CA GLU A 49 7.60 6.66 -6.17
C GLU A 49 9.11 6.50 -6.18
N ASP A 50 9.62 5.82 -7.22
CA ASP A 50 11.01 5.37 -7.29
C ASP A 50 11.59 5.44 -8.69
N ALA A 51 12.90 5.65 -8.75
CA ALA A 51 13.69 5.44 -9.95
C ALA A 51 13.64 3.95 -10.42
N PRO A 52 13.96 3.66 -11.67
CA PRO A 52 14.14 2.30 -12.16
C PRO A 52 15.23 1.55 -11.38
N GLY A 53 15.08 0.21 -11.23
CA GLY A 53 16.12 -0.65 -10.67
C GLY A 53 16.19 -0.73 -9.14
N THR A 54 15.21 -0.22 -8.39
CA THR A 54 15.18 -0.24 -6.91
C THR A 54 14.64 -1.53 -6.29
N GLY A 55 14.34 -2.58 -7.09
CA GLY A 55 13.90 -3.88 -6.55
C GLY A 55 12.38 -4.06 -6.43
N LYS A 56 11.55 -3.21 -7.05
CA LYS A 56 10.07 -3.28 -7.02
C LYS A 56 9.51 -4.65 -7.40
N THR A 57 10.05 -5.24 -8.48
CA THR A 57 9.65 -6.57 -8.94
C THR A 57 10.05 -7.68 -7.96
N SER A 58 11.22 -7.57 -7.34
CA SER A 58 11.68 -8.51 -6.32
C SER A 58 10.79 -8.45 -5.08
N LEU A 59 10.38 -7.25 -4.65
CA LEU A 59 9.44 -7.05 -3.55
C LEU A 59 8.09 -7.75 -3.82
N ALA A 60 7.46 -7.50 -4.98
CA ALA A 60 6.18 -8.11 -5.31
C ALA A 60 6.26 -9.65 -5.36
N LYS A 61 7.30 -10.21 -5.98
CA LYS A 61 7.53 -11.66 -6.03
C LYS A 61 7.80 -12.27 -4.65
N ALA A 62 8.61 -11.60 -3.83
CA ALA A 62 8.93 -12.06 -2.49
C ALA A 62 7.70 -12.07 -1.57
N LEU A 63 6.86 -11.05 -1.64
CA LEU A 63 5.58 -10.99 -0.93
C LEU A 63 4.69 -12.17 -1.33
N ALA A 64 4.47 -12.38 -2.63
CA ALA A 64 3.62 -13.46 -3.11
C ALA A 64 4.15 -14.84 -2.69
N ALA A 65 5.44 -15.09 -2.82
CA ALA A 65 6.06 -16.34 -2.36
C ALA A 65 5.88 -16.54 -0.85
N THR A 66 6.03 -15.47 -0.05
CA THR A 66 5.93 -15.51 1.41
C THR A 66 4.53 -15.87 1.91
N VAL A 67 3.48 -15.44 1.19
CA VAL A 67 2.07 -15.69 1.56
C VAL A 67 1.41 -16.80 0.72
N GLN A 68 2.18 -17.59 0.00
CA GLN A 68 1.70 -18.64 -0.90
C GLN A 68 0.65 -18.11 -1.91
N GLY A 69 0.82 -16.86 -2.34
CA GLY A 69 -0.05 -16.19 -3.29
C GLY A 69 0.54 -16.18 -4.70
N THR A 70 -0.23 -15.63 -5.62
CA THR A 70 0.21 -15.37 -7.00
C THR A 70 0.69 -13.94 -7.16
N SER A 71 1.65 -13.70 -8.06
CA SER A 71 2.05 -12.35 -8.44
C SER A 71 2.01 -12.15 -9.95
N THR A 72 1.57 -10.97 -10.36
CA THR A 72 1.55 -10.55 -11.76
C THR A 72 2.14 -9.16 -11.88
N ARG A 73 2.87 -8.91 -12.98
CA ARG A 73 3.35 -7.58 -13.34
C ARG A 73 2.59 -7.09 -14.57
N ILE A 74 2.04 -5.89 -14.46
CA ILE A 74 1.41 -5.16 -15.57
C ILE A 74 2.29 -3.95 -15.85
N GLN A 75 2.90 -3.90 -17.03
CA GLN A 75 3.62 -2.72 -17.50
C GLN A 75 2.63 -1.78 -18.16
N PHE A 76 2.46 -0.59 -17.58
CA PHE A 76 1.55 0.41 -18.12
C PHE A 76 2.24 1.15 -19.28
N THR A 77 1.58 1.16 -20.44
CA THR A 77 2.01 1.81 -21.69
C THR A 77 0.85 2.63 -22.26
N PRO A 78 1.11 3.62 -23.13
CA PRO A 78 0.04 4.46 -23.68
C PRO A 78 -1.05 3.70 -24.45
N ASP A 79 -0.71 2.55 -25.02
CA ASP A 79 -1.58 1.68 -25.81
C ASP A 79 -2.33 0.62 -24.98
N LEU A 80 -1.99 0.45 -23.69
CA LEU A 80 -2.65 -0.51 -22.81
C LEU A 80 -4.14 -0.18 -22.65
N LEU A 81 -5.00 -1.16 -22.91
CA LEU A 81 -6.44 -1.03 -22.78
C LEU A 81 -6.94 -1.48 -21.39
N PRO A 82 -8.08 -0.98 -20.91
CA PRO A 82 -8.73 -1.48 -19.69
C PRO A 82 -8.94 -3.00 -19.67
N SER A 83 -9.35 -3.58 -20.80
CA SER A 83 -9.56 -5.03 -20.97
C SER A 83 -8.28 -5.85 -20.82
N ASP A 84 -7.10 -5.28 -21.13
CA ASP A 84 -5.83 -5.96 -20.94
C ASP A 84 -5.49 -6.11 -19.45
N VAL A 85 -6.06 -5.26 -18.60
CA VAL A 85 -5.92 -5.30 -17.13
C VAL A 85 -6.98 -6.21 -16.51
N THR A 86 -8.26 -6.01 -16.87
CA THR A 86 -9.40 -6.65 -16.22
C THR A 86 -9.77 -8.01 -16.82
N GLY A 87 -9.39 -8.24 -18.06
CA GLY A 87 -9.81 -9.41 -18.82
C GLY A 87 -10.96 -9.13 -19.80
N VAL A 88 -11.30 -10.12 -20.58
CA VAL A 88 -12.23 -10.01 -21.70
C VAL A 88 -13.05 -11.28 -21.84
N THR A 89 -14.30 -11.14 -22.24
CA THR A 89 -15.15 -12.27 -22.61
C THR A 89 -14.92 -12.64 -24.08
N ILE A 90 -14.60 -13.90 -24.34
CA ILE A 90 -14.35 -14.44 -25.69
C ILE A 90 -15.39 -15.50 -26.00
N TYR A 91 -15.88 -15.53 -27.24
CA TYR A 91 -16.76 -16.60 -27.69
C TYR A 91 -15.96 -17.85 -28.02
N ASP A 92 -16.16 -18.92 -27.24
CA ASP A 92 -15.58 -20.22 -27.52
C ASP A 92 -16.42 -20.93 -28.61
N GLN A 93 -15.86 -21.06 -29.80
CA GLN A 93 -16.52 -21.72 -30.94
C GLN A 93 -16.71 -23.21 -30.72
N GLN A 94 -15.88 -23.89 -29.95
CA GLN A 94 -16.00 -25.34 -29.71
C GLN A 94 -17.11 -25.65 -28.70
N GLN A 95 -17.25 -24.82 -27.68
CA GLN A 95 -18.25 -24.99 -26.62
C GLN A 95 -19.53 -24.19 -26.89
N HIS A 96 -19.56 -23.38 -27.96
CA HIS A 96 -20.67 -22.48 -28.32
C HIS A 96 -21.14 -21.58 -27.16
N ARG A 97 -20.20 -21.08 -26.37
CA ARG A 97 -20.48 -20.22 -25.21
C ARG A 97 -19.49 -19.05 -25.11
N PHE A 98 -19.93 -17.99 -24.45
CA PHE A 98 -19.02 -16.93 -24.01
C PHE A 98 -18.28 -17.38 -22.76
N GLU A 99 -16.96 -17.17 -22.73
CA GLU A 99 -16.10 -17.49 -21.59
C GLU A 99 -15.29 -16.26 -21.20
N PHE A 100 -15.28 -15.94 -19.89
CA PHE A 100 -14.50 -14.84 -19.37
C PHE A 100 -13.05 -15.29 -19.15
N HIS A 101 -12.15 -14.65 -19.88
CA HIS A 101 -10.71 -14.81 -19.71
C HIS A 101 -10.21 -13.75 -18.72
N LYS A 102 -9.86 -14.19 -17.51
CA LYS A 102 -9.37 -13.31 -16.43
C LYS A 102 -8.11 -12.58 -16.86
N GLY A 103 -8.10 -11.25 -16.66
CA GLY A 103 -6.92 -10.41 -16.86
C GLY A 103 -5.89 -10.57 -15.71
N PRO A 104 -4.73 -9.93 -15.85
CA PRO A 104 -3.63 -10.02 -14.89
C PRO A 104 -3.97 -9.42 -13.51
N ILE A 105 -5.06 -8.68 -13.37
CA ILE A 105 -5.53 -8.13 -12.11
C ILE A 105 -5.96 -9.21 -11.11
N PHE A 106 -6.30 -10.42 -11.58
CA PHE A 106 -6.74 -11.54 -10.74
C PHE A 106 -5.54 -12.30 -10.14
N ALA A 107 -4.69 -11.58 -9.41
CA ALA A 107 -3.57 -12.13 -8.65
C ALA A 107 -3.58 -11.57 -7.24
N SER A 108 -2.97 -12.30 -6.28
CA SER A 108 -2.88 -11.85 -4.89
C SER A 108 -2.04 -10.57 -4.75
N ILE A 109 -0.97 -10.47 -5.54
CA ILE A 109 -0.07 -9.31 -5.59
C ILE A 109 0.07 -8.85 -7.04
N VAL A 110 -0.35 -7.65 -7.32
CA VAL A 110 -0.26 -7.02 -8.65
C VAL A 110 0.75 -5.88 -8.61
N LEU A 111 1.82 -5.98 -9.38
CA LEU A 111 2.74 -4.87 -9.63
C LEU A 111 2.28 -4.11 -10.86
N ALA A 112 1.65 -2.95 -10.67
CA ALA A 112 1.25 -2.02 -11.74
C ALA A 112 2.40 -1.04 -11.99
N ASP A 113 3.27 -1.38 -12.94
CA ASP A 113 4.52 -0.64 -13.17
C ASP A 113 4.29 0.53 -14.13
N GLU A 114 4.75 1.74 -13.71
CA GLU A 114 4.63 3.00 -14.45
C GLU A 114 3.17 3.39 -14.77
N ILE A 115 2.29 3.34 -13.76
CA ILE A 115 0.84 3.59 -13.92
C ILE A 115 0.53 4.91 -14.65
N ASN A 116 1.38 5.94 -14.47
CA ASN A 116 1.24 7.25 -15.08
C ASN A 116 1.51 7.28 -16.60
N ARG A 117 1.97 6.18 -17.23
CA ARG A 117 2.17 6.09 -18.68
C ARG A 117 0.92 5.70 -19.46
N ALA A 118 -0.02 5.01 -18.83
CA ALA A 118 -1.25 4.61 -19.51
C ALA A 118 -2.28 5.74 -19.53
N SER A 119 -3.26 5.60 -20.43
CA SER A 119 -4.36 6.54 -20.55
C SER A 119 -5.16 6.65 -19.24
N PRO A 120 -5.80 7.81 -18.95
CA PRO A 120 -6.66 7.97 -17.77
C PRO A 120 -7.76 6.91 -17.67
N LYS A 121 -8.26 6.41 -18.81
CA LYS A 121 -9.27 5.36 -18.86
C LYS A 121 -8.75 4.04 -18.30
N THR A 122 -7.54 3.65 -18.67
CA THR A 122 -6.89 2.43 -18.17
C THR A 122 -6.49 2.56 -16.71
N GLN A 123 -5.99 3.74 -16.29
CA GLN A 123 -5.75 4.05 -14.88
C GLN A 123 -7.03 3.89 -14.05
N SER A 124 -8.15 4.46 -14.51
CA SER A 124 -9.43 4.39 -13.81
C SER A 124 -9.94 2.97 -13.64
N ALA A 125 -9.75 2.09 -14.64
CA ALA A 125 -10.13 0.69 -14.54
C ALA A 125 -9.37 -0.04 -13.41
N LEU A 126 -8.04 0.15 -13.30
CA LEU A 126 -7.26 -0.41 -12.19
C LEU A 126 -7.75 0.14 -10.85
N LEU A 127 -7.92 1.45 -10.75
CA LEU A 127 -8.30 2.12 -9.51
C LEU A 127 -9.72 1.76 -9.04
N GLU A 128 -10.62 1.44 -9.97
CA GLU A 128 -11.96 0.91 -9.64
C GLU A 128 -11.84 -0.48 -9.01
N VAL A 129 -11.05 -1.37 -9.61
CA VAL A 129 -10.83 -2.71 -9.04
C VAL A 129 -10.15 -2.64 -7.67
N MET A 130 -9.23 -1.70 -7.46
CA MET A 130 -8.61 -1.48 -6.14
C MET A 130 -9.64 -1.08 -5.07
N GLU A 131 -10.65 -0.30 -5.42
CA GLU A 131 -11.67 0.15 -4.48
C GLU A 131 -12.74 -0.91 -4.22
N GLU A 132 -13.21 -1.57 -5.29
CA GLU A 132 -14.33 -2.50 -5.24
C GLU A 132 -13.90 -3.94 -4.94
N SER A 133 -12.61 -4.28 -5.08
CA SER A 133 -12.05 -5.65 -5.02
C SER A 133 -12.75 -6.65 -5.94
N ARG A 134 -13.33 -6.15 -7.04
CA ARG A 134 -14.06 -6.92 -8.04
C ARG A 134 -14.03 -6.26 -9.41
N VAL A 135 -14.32 -7.05 -10.43
CA VAL A 135 -14.46 -6.61 -11.83
C VAL A 135 -15.82 -7.04 -12.35
N THR A 136 -16.55 -6.12 -12.99
CA THR A 136 -17.82 -6.46 -13.66
C THR A 136 -17.62 -6.41 -15.18
N VAL A 137 -17.79 -7.57 -15.85
CA VAL A 137 -17.67 -7.70 -17.31
C VAL A 137 -18.97 -8.35 -17.81
N ASP A 138 -19.59 -7.73 -18.81
CA ASP A 138 -20.84 -8.22 -19.44
C ASP A 138 -21.96 -8.51 -18.41
N GLY A 139 -22.05 -7.70 -17.35
CA GLY A 139 -23.06 -7.84 -16.28
C GLY A 139 -22.73 -8.94 -15.25
N VAL A 140 -21.59 -9.63 -15.37
CA VAL A 140 -21.13 -10.63 -14.40
C VAL A 140 -20.02 -10.06 -13.54
N THR A 141 -20.16 -10.18 -12.23
CA THR A 141 -19.16 -9.71 -11.26
C THR A 141 -18.21 -10.83 -10.87
N HIS A 142 -16.91 -10.54 -10.92
CA HIS A 142 -15.81 -11.45 -10.58
C HIS A 142 -14.98 -10.85 -9.46
N GLU A 143 -14.90 -11.53 -8.32
CA GLU A 143 -14.08 -11.10 -7.17
C GLU A 143 -12.58 -11.32 -7.45
N THR A 144 -11.73 -10.39 -6.98
CA THR A 144 -10.27 -10.51 -7.10
C THR A 144 -9.68 -11.52 -6.12
N GLY A 145 -10.39 -11.82 -5.03
CA GLY A 145 -9.94 -12.69 -3.94
C GLY A 145 -9.24 -11.92 -2.81
N ARG A 146 -8.85 -12.66 -1.74
CA ARG A 146 -8.11 -12.14 -0.57
C ARG A 146 -6.86 -13.00 -0.32
N PRO A 147 -5.68 -12.44 -0.07
CA PRO A 147 -5.38 -11.01 -0.13
C PRO A 147 -5.35 -10.48 -1.58
N PHE A 148 -5.65 -9.20 -1.73
CA PHE A 148 -5.50 -8.47 -2.99
C PHE A 148 -4.70 -7.18 -2.73
N LEU A 149 -3.46 -7.14 -3.18
CA LEU A 149 -2.57 -5.98 -3.05
C LEU A 149 -2.12 -5.49 -4.41
N VAL A 150 -2.40 -4.24 -4.72
CA VAL A 150 -1.77 -3.53 -5.84
C VAL A 150 -0.60 -2.69 -5.31
N ILE A 151 0.57 -2.91 -5.91
CA ILE A 151 1.75 -2.07 -5.76
C ILE A 151 1.89 -1.31 -7.07
N ALA A 152 1.42 -0.08 -7.11
CA ALA A 152 1.58 0.79 -8.27
C ALA A 152 2.90 1.55 -8.18
N THR A 153 3.54 1.80 -9.32
CA THR A 153 4.77 2.59 -9.38
C THR A 153 4.61 3.82 -10.26
N GLN A 154 5.29 4.89 -9.87
CA GLN A 154 5.48 6.09 -10.67
C GLN A 154 6.96 6.43 -10.70
N ASN A 155 7.41 6.92 -11.86
CA ASN A 155 8.77 7.49 -11.97
C ASN A 155 8.65 9.02 -11.89
N PRO A 156 9.17 9.66 -10.84
CA PRO A 156 9.04 11.10 -10.67
C PRO A 156 9.86 11.90 -11.69
N ILE A 157 10.85 11.26 -12.34
CA ILE A 157 11.77 11.93 -13.28
C ILE A 157 11.16 11.98 -14.69
N GLU A 158 10.40 10.98 -15.10
CA GLU A 158 9.78 10.90 -16.42
C GLU A 158 8.46 11.71 -16.44
N GLN A 159 8.53 12.95 -16.95
CA GLN A 159 7.34 13.81 -17.15
C GLN A 159 6.82 13.78 -18.58
N ALA A 160 7.67 13.52 -19.58
CA ALA A 160 7.26 13.51 -20.98
C ALA A 160 6.43 12.26 -21.31
N GLY A 161 5.24 12.47 -21.88
CA GLY A 161 4.35 11.37 -22.30
C GLY A 161 3.65 10.65 -21.15
N THR A 162 3.54 11.29 -19.97
CA THR A 162 2.85 10.73 -18.80
C THR A 162 1.55 11.49 -18.50
N TYR A 163 0.59 10.76 -17.91
CA TYR A 163 -0.67 11.32 -17.40
C TYR A 163 -0.61 11.28 -15.87
N LYS A 164 -0.53 12.46 -15.24
CA LYS A 164 -0.57 12.53 -13.77
C LYS A 164 -1.86 11.93 -13.23
N LEU A 165 -1.76 11.16 -12.14
CA LEU A 165 -2.93 10.73 -11.40
C LEU A 165 -3.57 11.94 -10.69
N PRO A 166 -4.87 12.19 -10.88
CA PRO A 166 -5.60 13.20 -10.11
C PRO A 166 -5.58 12.87 -8.61
N GLU A 167 -5.71 13.89 -7.77
CA GLU A 167 -5.68 13.78 -6.31
C GLU A 167 -6.73 12.79 -5.78
N ALA A 168 -7.93 12.79 -6.35
CA ALA A 168 -9.00 11.85 -5.99
C ALA A 168 -8.66 10.39 -6.30
N GLN A 169 -7.74 10.16 -7.24
CA GLN A 169 -7.24 8.82 -7.58
C GLN A 169 -6.07 8.42 -6.67
N LEU A 170 -5.22 9.39 -6.29
CA LEU A 170 -4.14 9.16 -5.32
C LEU A 170 -4.70 8.77 -3.94
N ASP A 171 -5.84 9.32 -3.53
CA ASP A 171 -6.51 9.01 -2.26
C ASP A 171 -6.95 7.54 -2.11
N ARG A 172 -6.97 6.76 -3.20
CA ARG A 172 -7.26 5.30 -3.19
C ARG A 172 -6.08 4.46 -2.71
N PHE A 173 -4.86 4.97 -2.79
CA PHE A 173 -3.70 4.30 -2.22
C PHE A 173 -3.65 4.50 -0.71
N LEU A 174 -3.45 3.42 0.04
CA LEU A 174 -3.36 3.48 1.51
C LEU A 174 -2.12 4.25 1.95
N ILE A 175 -0.99 3.91 1.35
CA ILE A 175 0.30 4.58 1.57
C ILE A 175 0.98 4.96 0.26
N LYS A 176 1.79 6.02 0.34
CA LYS A 176 2.81 6.38 -0.64
C LYS A 176 4.18 6.30 0.03
N THR A 177 5.15 5.63 -0.61
CA THR A 177 6.51 5.51 -0.09
C THR A 177 7.50 5.30 -1.23
N SER A 178 8.77 5.12 -0.90
CA SER A 178 9.83 4.80 -1.86
C SER A 178 10.73 3.72 -1.30
N ILE A 179 11.22 2.82 -2.15
CA ILE A 179 12.21 1.80 -1.76
C ILE A 179 13.59 2.45 -1.68
N GLY A 180 13.90 3.33 -2.62
CA GLY A 180 15.20 3.98 -2.76
C GLY A 180 16.33 3.00 -3.10
N TYR A 181 17.52 3.53 -3.32
CA TYR A 181 18.70 2.70 -3.55
C TYR A 181 19.18 2.05 -2.25
N PRO A 182 19.76 0.85 -2.30
CA PRO A 182 20.37 0.23 -1.13
C PRO A 182 21.65 0.96 -0.71
N ASP A 183 22.04 0.79 0.55
CA ASP A 183 23.32 1.27 1.05
C ASP A 183 24.50 0.56 0.37
N ILE A 184 25.71 1.13 0.49
CA ILE A 184 26.91 0.58 -0.15
C ILE A 184 27.18 -0.87 0.28
N SER A 185 27.06 -1.18 1.57
CA SER A 185 27.28 -2.54 2.10
C SER A 185 26.27 -3.56 1.57
N VAL A 186 25.01 -3.15 1.41
CA VAL A 186 23.96 -3.98 0.81
C VAL A 186 24.20 -4.13 -0.70
N THR A 187 24.64 -3.06 -1.37
CA THR A 187 25.02 -3.10 -2.80
C THR A 187 26.17 -4.07 -3.02
N GLU A 188 27.21 -4.07 -2.18
CA GLU A 188 28.31 -5.03 -2.23
C GLU A 188 27.82 -6.47 -2.07
N SER A 189 26.91 -6.74 -1.13
CA SER A 189 26.29 -8.06 -0.96
C SER A 189 25.52 -8.51 -2.19
N ILE A 190 24.75 -7.60 -2.80
CA ILE A 190 24.00 -7.88 -4.04
C ILE A 190 24.97 -8.20 -5.19
N LEU A 191 26.05 -7.44 -5.32
CA LEU A 191 27.06 -7.66 -6.36
C LEU A 191 27.80 -9.00 -6.15
N ALA A 192 28.11 -9.37 -4.89
CA ALA A 192 28.72 -10.65 -4.57
C ALA A 192 27.78 -11.83 -4.89
N GLY A 193 26.46 -11.66 -4.72
CA GLY A 193 25.43 -12.63 -5.08
C GLY A 193 24.90 -12.51 -6.52
N ALA A 194 25.52 -11.71 -7.38
CA ALA A 194 25.00 -11.39 -8.74
C ALA A 194 24.88 -12.61 -9.67
N SER A 195 25.45 -13.75 -9.34
CA SER A 195 25.22 -15.03 -10.01
C SER A 195 23.82 -15.62 -9.73
N ASP A 196 23.15 -15.20 -8.67
CA ASP A 196 21.78 -15.65 -8.34
C ASP A 196 20.74 -14.85 -9.13
N ARG A 197 20.27 -15.42 -10.24
CA ARG A 197 19.34 -14.76 -11.17
C ARG A 197 17.94 -14.53 -10.58
N ASN A 198 17.60 -15.15 -9.45
CA ASN A 198 16.27 -15.04 -8.86
C ASN A 198 16.33 -15.14 -7.30
N PRO A 199 16.59 -14.04 -6.59
CA PRO A 199 16.66 -14.04 -5.12
C PRO A 199 15.39 -14.53 -4.42
N SER A 200 14.22 -14.40 -5.07
CA SER A 200 12.94 -14.87 -4.54
C SER A 200 12.70 -16.37 -4.73
N ALA A 201 13.47 -17.07 -5.59
CA ALA A 201 13.29 -18.52 -5.84
C ALA A 201 13.62 -19.41 -4.63
N GLY A 202 14.42 -18.90 -3.68
CA GLY A 202 14.78 -19.60 -2.44
C GLY A 202 13.85 -19.30 -1.25
N LEU A 203 12.78 -18.50 -1.45
CA LEU A 203 11.86 -18.18 -0.38
C LEU A 203 10.82 -19.29 -0.20
N SER A 204 10.62 -19.71 1.04
CA SER A 204 9.54 -20.62 1.41
C SER A 204 8.32 -19.83 1.85
N ALA A 205 7.11 -20.33 1.57
CA ALA A 205 5.89 -19.76 2.11
C ALA A 205 5.89 -19.87 3.65
N ILE A 206 5.53 -18.77 4.31
CA ILE A 206 5.43 -18.69 5.77
C ILE A 206 4.00 -18.97 6.22
N ILE A 207 3.02 -18.45 5.46
CA ILE A 207 1.57 -18.64 5.69
C ILE A 207 0.85 -18.79 4.36
N THR A 208 -0.38 -19.28 4.42
CA THR A 208 -1.28 -19.35 3.26
C THR A 208 -2.02 -18.03 3.03
N THR A 209 -2.58 -17.84 1.85
CA THR A 209 -3.44 -16.69 1.56
C THR A 209 -4.65 -16.60 2.49
N SER A 210 -5.23 -17.74 2.89
CA SER A 210 -6.32 -17.76 3.88
C SER A 210 -5.86 -17.25 5.25
N ALA A 211 -4.69 -17.66 5.72
CA ALA A 211 -4.14 -17.16 6.98
C ALA A 211 -3.80 -15.65 6.93
N VAL A 212 -3.45 -15.11 5.75
CA VAL A 212 -3.33 -13.64 5.56
C VAL A 212 -4.67 -12.95 5.75
N ALA A 213 -5.77 -13.51 5.20
CA ALA A 213 -7.10 -12.97 5.39
C ALA A 213 -7.53 -13.00 6.87
N ASP A 214 -7.26 -14.11 7.57
CA ASP A 214 -7.51 -14.22 9.01
C ASP A 214 -6.69 -13.20 9.82
N MET A 215 -5.43 -12.96 9.43
CA MET A 215 -4.60 -11.91 10.04
C MET A 215 -5.15 -10.51 9.77
N ALA A 216 -5.66 -10.24 8.57
CA ALA A 216 -6.28 -8.96 8.23
C ALA A 216 -7.51 -8.70 9.11
N ASP A 217 -8.41 -9.69 9.26
CA ASP A 217 -9.59 -9.61 10.12
C ASP A 217 -9.20 -9.42 11.60
N LEU A 218 -8.16 -10.11 12.05
CA LEU A 218 -7.62 -9.95 13.39
C LEU A 218 -7.04 -8.54 13.59
N GLY A 219 -6.23 -8.04 12.65
CA GLY A 219 -5.69 -6.67 12.65
C GLY A 219 -6.81 -5.61 12.72
N ALA A 220 -7.89 -5.81 11.95
CA ALA A 220 -9.05 -4.90 11.97
C ALA A 220 -9.77 -4.87 13.34
N SER A 221 -9.59 -5.89 14.18
CA SER A 221 -10.20 -5.99 15.52
C SER A 221 -9.42 -5.28 16.64
N VAL A 222 -8.26 -4.69 16.34
CA VAL A 222 -7.46 -3.90 17.28
C VAL A 222 -8.28 -2.72 17.80
N HIS A 223 -8.20 -2.49 19.13
CA HIS A 223 -8.93 -1.42 19.79
C HIS A 223 -8.36 -0.04 19.47
N VAL A 224 -9.24 0.94 19.29
CA VAL A 224 -8.86 2.35 19.17
C VAL A 224 -9.67 3.17 20.17
N GLU A 225 -8.97 3.80 21.09
CA GLU A 225 -9.59 4.68 22.09
C GLU A 225 -10.24 5.90 21.41
N PRO A 226 -11.41 6.37 21.89
CA PRO A 226 -12.05 7.58 21.36
C PRO A 226 -11.15 8.81 21.34
N ALA A 227 -10.23 8.93 22.29
CA ALA A 227 -9.25 10.01 22.33
C ALA A 227 -8.27 9.98 21.14
N VAL A 228 -7.87 8.78 20.68
CA VAL A 228 -7.03 8.60 19.50
C VAL A 228 -7.81 8.90 18.20
N LEU A 229 -9.10 8.49 18.14
CA LEU A 229 -9.97 8.85 17.01
C LEU A 229 -10.12 10.37 16.87
N ARG A 230 -10.32 11.06 18.01
CA ARG A 230 -10.39 12.52 18.06
C ARG A 230 -9.06 13.14 17.61
N TYR A 231 -7.94 12.65 18.09
CA TYR A 231 -6.62 13.12 17.71
C TYR A 231 -6.39 13.05 16.19
N VAL A 232 -6.77 11.93 15.55
CA VAL A 232 -6.69 11.79 14.06
C VAL A 232 -7.60 12.80 13.37
N ALA A 233 -8.81 13.04 13.91
CA ALA A 233 -9.76 14.01 13.35
C ALA A 233 -9.22 15.45 13.48
N GLU A 234 -8.65 15.82 14.62
CA GLU A 234 -8.05 17.13 14.89
C GLU A 234 -6.83 17.39 13.98
N ILE A 235 -5.95 16.39 13.80
CA ILE A 235 -4.83 16.52 12.85
C ILE A 235 -5.36 16.70 11.42
N ALA A 236 -6.35 15.90 10.99
CA ALA A 236 -6.93 16.02 9.66
C ALA A 236 -7.55 17.41 9.44
N GLU A 237 -8.23 17.97 10.44
CA GLU A 237 -8.78 19.32 10.39
C GLU A 237 -7.67 20.37 10.32
N ALA A 238 -6.65 20.27 11.16
CA ALA A 238 -5.50 21.19 11.13
C ALA A 238 -4.81 21.21 9.76
N THR A 239 -4.79 20.07 9.01
CA THR A 239 -4.28 20.09 7.62
C THR A 239 -5.17 20.90 6.68
N ARG A 240 -6.48 21.00 6.92
CA ARG A 240 -7.43 21.75 6.08
C ARG A 240 -7.38 23.26 6.37
N GLU A 241 -7.02 23.60 7.60
CA GLU A 241 -6.90 24.99 8.07
C GLU A 241 -5.50 25.60 7.82
N ASP A 242 -4.50 24.78 7.46
CA ASP A 242 -3.15 25.26 7.19
C ASP A 242 -3.09 26.08 5.91
N SER A 243 -2.57 27.32 6.03
CA SER A 243 -2.50 28.29 4.94
C SER A 243 -1.65 27.85 3.75
N ALA A 244 -0.75 26.88 3.93
CA ALA A 244 0.07 26.32 2.85
C ALA A 244 -0.67 25.20 2.09
N ILE A 245 -1.88 24.83 2.49
CA ILE A 245 -2.62 23.69 1.95
C ILE A 245 -3.89 24.17 1.21
N ARG A 246 -4.00 23.81 -0.05
CA ARG A 246 -5.21 23.98 -0.87
C ARG A 246 -6.22 22.84 -0.64
N LEU A 247 -5.74 21.61 -0.44
CA LEU A 247 -6.57 20.44 -0.13
C LEU A 247 -5.91 19.63 0.99
N GLY A 248 -6.57 19.59 2.16
CA GLY A 248 -6.12 18.81 3.32
C GLY A 248 -6.63 17.37 3.30
N VAL A 249 -6.32 16.63 4.36
CA VAL A 249 -6.68 15.22 4.52
C VAL A 249 -8.19 15.04 4.49
N SER A 250 -8.67 14.18 3.60
CA SER A 250 -10.08 13.79 3.47
C SER A 250 -10.53 12.87 4.63
N VAL A 251 -11.84 12.69 4.79
CA VAL A 251 -12.38 11.68 5.73
C VAL A 251 -11.89 10.27 5.34
N ARG A 252 -11.77 9.96 4.04
CA ARG A 252 -11.19 8.72 3.54
C ARG A 252 -9.73 8.56 4.01
N GLY A 253 -8.93 9.64 3.96
CA GLY A 253 -7.56 9.66 4.45
C GLY A 253 -7.45 9.45 5.97
N ALA A 254 -8.41 9.96 6.76
CA ALA A 254 -8.50 9.70 8.19
C ALA A 254 -8.88 8.24 8.48
N ILE A 255 -9.83 7.66 7.74
CA ILE A 255 -10.18 6.23 7.83
C ILE A 255 -8.99 5.34 7.45
N ALA A 256 -8.26 5.69 6.38
CA ALA A 256 -7.05 5.00 5.95
C ALA A 256 -6.00 4.95 7.06
N MET A 257 -5.80 6.08 7.77
CA MET A 257 -4.91 6.14 8.94
C MET A 257 -5.31 5.15 10.04
N ILE A 258 -6.57 5.11 10.42
CA ILE A 258 -7.05 4.18 11.47
C ILE A 258 -6.90 2.73 11.04
N ARG A 259 -7.19 2.40 9.76
CA ARG A 259 -7.04 1.03 9.24
C ARG A 259 -5.61 0.53 9.37
N ILE A 260 -4.63 1.29 8.89
CA ILE A 260 -3.23 0.87 8.94
C ILE A 260 -2.66 0.95 10.36
N ALA A 261 -3.06 1.93 11.18
CA ALA A 261 -2.60 2.06 12.56
C ALA A 261 -2.98 0.86 13.43
N LYS A 262 -4.16 0.27 13.21
CA LYS A 262 -4.57 -0.98 13.87
C LYS A 262 -3.62 -2.13 13.57
N VAL A 263 -3.34 -2.37 12.29
CA VAL A 263 -2.39 -3.41 11.84
C VAL A 263 -0.97 -3.11 12.33
N TRP A 264 -0.58 -1.84 12.29
CA TRP A 264 0.74 -1.41 12.79
C TRP A 264 0.89 -1.68 14.29
N ALA A 265 -0.10 -1.34 15.10
CA ALA A 265 -0.11 -1.65 16.53
C ALA A 265 -0.02 -3.17 16.79
N ALA A 266 -0.78 -3.98 16.05
CA ALA A 266 -0.71 -5.45 16.12
C ALA A 266 0.68 -5.98 15.75
N SER A 267 1.34 -5.41 14.73
CA SER A 267 2.70 -5.77 14.34
C SER A 267 3.76 -5.49 15.41
N GLN A 268 3.44 -4.58 16.34
CA GLN A 268 4.23 -4.27 17.53
C GLN A 268 3.80 -5.05 18.78
N GLY A 269 2.91 -6.04 18.65
CA GLY A 269 2.43 -6.87 19.75
C GLY A 269 1.40 -6.19 20.65
N ARG A 270 0.76 -5.11 20.17
CA ARG A 270 -0.25 -4.36 20.93
C ARG A 270 -1.64 -4.62 20.37
N HIS A 271 -2.61 -4.79 21.26
CA HIS A 271 -4.02 -4.94 20.92
C HIS A 271 -4.79 -3.61 20.94
N PHE A 272 -4.08 -2.49 21.02
CA PHE A 272 -4.61 -1.13 20.99
C PHE A 272 -3.65 -0.18 20.27
N VAL A 273 -4.21 0.87 19.65
CA VAL A 273 -3.48 1.90 18.93
C VAL A 273 -3.00 3.00 19.88
N LEU A 274 -1.75 3.45 19.68
CA LEU A 274 -1.17 4.60 20.40
C LEU A 274 -1.13 5.84 19.50
N PRO A 275 -1.10 7.07 20.07
CA PRO A 275 -0.85 8.29 19.30
C PRO A 275 0.47 8.26 18.52
N ASP A 276 1.49 7.58 19.04
CA ASP A 276 2.78 7.44 18.37
C ASP A 276 2.71 6.60 17.08
N ASP A 277 1.75 5.67 16.98
CA ASP A 277 1.49 4.95 15.73
C ASP A 277 0.98 5.90 14.65
N ILE A 278 0.11 6.84 15.02
CA ILE A 278 -0.42 7.85 14.12
C ILE A 278 0.71 8.75 13.61
N LYS A 279 1.59 9.20 14.51
CA LYS A 279 2.74 10.03 14.15
C LYS A 279 3.70 9.30 13.19
N ALA A 280 4.02 8.04 13.48
CA ALA A 280 4.91 7.23 12.63
C ALA A 280 4.33 7.00 11.23
N LEU A 281 3.03 6.87 11.11
CA LEU A 281 2.33 6.58 9.86
C LEU A 281 1.85 7.84 9.11
N ALA A 282 1.91 9.03 9.72
CA ALA A 282 1.36 10.24 9.14
C ALA A 282 1.97 10.56 7.76
N ARG A 283 3.28 10.48 7.63
CA ARG A 283 3.96 10.72 6.37
C ARG A 283 3.55 9.73 5.27
N PRO A 284 3.75 8.43 5.38
CA PRO A 284 3.40 7.51 4.31
C PRO A 284 1.90 7.49 3.98
N VAL A 285 1.01 7.77 4.95
CA VAL A 285 -0.43 7.77 4.74
C VAL A 285 -0.96 9.07 4.16
N TRP A 286 -0.40 10.23 4.54
CA TRP A 286 -1.00 11.53 4.21
C TRP A 286 -0.23 12.38 3.21
N GLN A 287 1.08 12.15 2.97
CA GLN A 287 1.86 13.01 2.08
C GLN A 287 1.26 13.15 0.66
N HIS A 288 0.63 12.10 0.13
CA HIS A 288 0.03 12.08 -1.20
C HIS A 288 -1.43 12.56 -1.22
N ARG A 289 -1.98 12.91 -0.06
CA ARG A 289 -3.33 13.42 0.13
C ARG A 289 -3.37 14.92 0.37
N LEU A 290 -2.21 15.53 0.57
CA LEU A 290 -2.08 16.97 0.75
C LEU A 290 -1.73 17.61 -0.59
N LEU A 291 -2.50 18.62 -0.98
CA LEU A 291 -2.21 19.46 -2.11
C LEU A 291 -1.81 20.84 -1.59
N LEU A 292 -0.57 21.22 -1.86
CA LEU A 292 -0.04 22.50 -1.44
C LEU A 292 -0.68 23.64 -2.24
N ASP A 293 -0.73 24.82 -1.63
CA ASP A 293 -1.00 26.04 -2.37
C ASP A 293 0.21 26.37 -3.27
N ALA A 294 -0.06 26.97 -4.44
CA ALA A 294 0.99 27.26 -5.41
C ALA A 294 2.07 28.20 -4.90
N GLU A 295 1.70 29.18 -4.05
CA GLU A 295 2.67 30.09 -3.45
C GLU A 295 3.56 29.38 -2.43
N ALA A 296 2.98 28.48 -1.63
CA ALA A 296 3.71 27.66 -0.66
C ALA A 296 4.68 26.69 -1.35
N GLU A 297 4.24 26.04 -2.44
CA GLU A 297 5.08 25.16 -3.24
C GLU A 297 6.24 25.91 -3.88
N PHE A 298 6.00 27.10 -4.44
CA PHE A 298 7.02 27.96 -5.00
C PHE A 298 8.02 28.47 -3.95
N ALA A 299 7.55 28.69 -2.71
CA ALA A 299 8.40 29.04 -1.57
C ALA A 299 9.23 27.86 -1.01
N GLY A 300 9.08 26.64 -1.59
CA GLY A 300 9.82 25.45 -1.20
C GLY A 300 9.21 24.68 -0.02
N THR A 301 7.97 24.97 0.36
CA THR A 301 7.25 24.17 1.36
C THR A 301 6.98 22.76 0.80
N SER A 302 7.15 21.72 1.62
CA SER A 302 6.83 20.35 1.27
C SER A 302 5.66 19.81 2.09
N SER A 303 4.93 18.82 1.57
CA SER A 303 3.89 18.11 2.32
C SER A 303 4.43 17.52 3.63
N ASP A 304 5.68 17.04 3.63
CA ASP A 304 6.35 16.51 4.82
C ASP A 304 6.53 17.60 5.89
N ALA A 305 6.93 18.81 5.50
CA ALA A 305 7.08 19.95 6.42
C ALA A 305 5.73 20.36 7.04
N VAL A 306 4.65 20.32 6.25
CA VAL A 306 3.30 20.59 6.76
C VAL A 306 2.86 19.50 7.73
N ILE A 307 3.05 18.23 7.40
CA ILE A 307 2.70 17.10 8.29
C ILE A 307 3.44 17.24 9.62
N ALA A 308 4.74 17.51 9.60
CA ALA A 308 5.53 17.70 10.83
C ALA A 308 4.98 18.84 11.68
N ARG A 309 4.73 20.02 11.08
CA ARG A 309 4.18 21.20 11.77
C ARG A 309 2.82 20.93 12.42
N VAL A 310 1.92 20.24 11.70
CA VAL A 310 0.59 19.93 12.19
C VAL A 310 0.65 18.91 13.35
N LEU A 311 1.52 17.90 13.25
CA LEU A 311 1.75 16.93 14.33
C LEU A 311 2.32 17.58 15.59
N ASP A 312 3.14 18.61 15.44
CA ASP A 312 3.68 19.39 16.58
C ASP A 312 2.64 20.31 17.20
N ALA A 313 1.73 20.86 16.39
CA ALA A 313 0.69 21.79 16.84
C ALA A 313 -0.47 21.10 17.56
N VAL A 314 -0.84 19.89 17.16
CA VAL A 314 -1.97 19.14 17.73
C VAL A 314 -1.47 18.27 18.89
N ALA A 315 -1.95 18.56 20.11
CA ALA A 315 -1.55 17.83 21.30
C ALA A 315 -2.01 16.37 21.26
N ALA A 316 -1.07 15.43 21.40
CA ALA A 316 -1.40 14.02 21.52
C ALA A 316 -2.16 13.74 22.84
N PRO A 317 -3.18 12.86 22.83
CA PRO A 317 -3.88 12.48 24.04
C PRO A 317 -2.91 11.81 25.01
N GLN A 318 -2.90 12.28 26.25
CA GLN A 318 -2.12 11.65 27.33
C GLN A 318 -2.83 10.37 27.77
N ALA A 319 -2.03 9.33 28.06
CA ALA A 319 -2.58 8.14 28.72
C ALA A 319 -3.24 8.57 30.03
N ARG A 320 -4.54 8.32 30.20
CA ARG A 320 -5.16 8.45 31.51
C ARG A 320 -4.43 7.48 32.43
N ALA A 321 -3.77 8.02 33.47
CA ALA A 321 -3.32 7.20 34.57
C ALA A 321 -4.56 6.41 35.04
N ALA A 322 -4.46 5.09 35.05
CA ALA A 322 -5.51 4.23 35.57
C ALA A 322 -5.71 4.64 37.03
N ALA A 323 -6.90 5.16 37.34
CA ALA A 323 -7.33 5.47 38.70
C ALA A 323 -7.69 4.20 39.43
#